data_00d4ca3913dd15ad4f64c1239e218272
#
_entry.id   00d4ca3913dd15ad4f64c1239e218272
#
_cell.length_a   1.000
_cell.length_b   1.000
_cell.length_c   1.000
_cell.angle_alpha   90.00
_cell.angle_beta   90.00
_cell.angle_gamma   90.00
#
_symmetry.space_group_name_H-M   'P 1'
#
loop_
_entity.id
_entity.type
_entity.pdbx_description
1 polymer ?
#
loop_
_entity_poly.entity_id
_entity_poly.type
_entity_poly.pdbx_seq_one_letter_code
_entity_poly.pdbx_strand_id
1 'polypeptide(L)'
;MHTATKGLSVLIVYWLSAQMASAEGMVGGWREQSVDDKDLKELSWRAMKGINEQSNDMYHLMPIKLLAAKSQVVAGMQYELEILVGQSQCRKNELSSEDVNAENCQEKKGGRRQIYVVTVWQKPWENFEQFTIKAIKEAS
;
A
#
# COMPACT_ATOMS: atom_id res chain seq x y z
N MET A 1 56.57 6.61 10.58
CA MET A 1 56.03 7.91 10.93
C MET A 1 54.86 8.31 10.05
N HIS A 2 55.04 8.32 8.76
CA HIS A 2 53.97 8.79 7.86
C HIS A 2 52.80 7.83 7.72
N THR A 3 53.03 6.57 7.94
CA THR A 3 51.98 5.53 7.80
C THR A 3 50.91 5.63 8.87
N ALA A 4 51.27 6.03 10.08
CA ALA A 4 50.31 6.17 11.17
C ALA A 4 49.27 7.25 10.89
N THR A 5 49.70 8.35 10.29
CA THR A 5 48.80 9.47 9.96
C THR A 5 47.78 9.08 8.89
N LYS A 6 48.21 8.30 7.92
CA LYS A 6 47.31 7.83 6.85
C LYS A 6 46.26 6.88 7.37
N GLY A 7 46.63 6.02 8.32
CA GLY A 7 45.70 5.10 8.93
C GLY A 7 44.56 5.78 9.67
N LEU A 8 44.88 6.85 10.38
CA LEU A 8 43.88 7.62 11.12
C LEU A 8 42.84 8.25 10.18
N SER A 9 43.30 8.77 9.06
CA SER A 9 42.39 9.38 8.08
C SER A 9 41.37 8.39 7.55
N VAL A 10 41.79 7.18 7.25
CA VAL A 10 40.91 6.15 6.75
C VAL A 10 39.83 5.77 7.79
N LEU A 11 40.24 5.67 9.04
CA LEU A 11 39.30 5.35 10.12
C LEU A 11 38.21 6.40 10.29
N ILE A 12 38.55 7.66 10.13
CA ILE A 12 37.61 8.77 10.22
C ILE A 12 36.55 8.66 9.13
N VAL A 13 36.94 8.30 7.91
CA VAL A 13 36.00 8.14 6.80
C VAL A 13 35.00 7.03 7.08
N TYR A 14 35.42 5.91 7.62
CA TYR A 14 34.52 4.82 7.99
C TYR A 14 33.49 5.25 9.05
N TRP A 15 33.91 6.03 9.98
CA TRP A 15 33.07 6.55 11.03
C TRP A 15 31.90 7.37 10.45
N LEU A 16 32.20 8.25 9.52
CA LEU A 16 31.18 9.08 8.87
C LEU A 16 30.16 8.24 8.13
N SER A 17 30.60 7.20 7.45
CA SER A 17 29.72 6.30 6.75
C SER A 17 28.72 5.59 7.71
N ALA A 18 29.23 5.14 8.85
CA ALA A 18 28.36 4.50 9.84
C ALA A 18 27.33 5.46 10.42
N GLN A 19 27.69 6.71 10.62
CA GLN A 19 26.74 7.71 11.11
C GLN A 19 25.64 8.01 10.11
N MET A 20 25.95 8.06 8.84
CA MET A 20 24.95 8.26 7.80
C MET A 20 23.95 7.13 7.76
N ALA A 21 24.40 5.90 7.88
CA ALA A 21 23.53 4.73 7.95
C ALA A 21 22.56 4.80 9.14
N SER A 22 23.05 5.27 10.30
CA SER A 22 22.22 5.48 11.48
C SER A 22 21.15 6.54 11.26
N ALA A 23 21.48 7.61 10.53
CA ALA A 23 20.53 8.66 10.22
C ALA A 23 19.37 8.16 9.37
N GLU A 24 19.63 7.25 8.44
CA GLU A 24 18.56 6.64 7.65
C GLU A 24 17.56 5.86 8.51
N GLY A 25 18.03 5.19 9.55
CA GLY A 25 17.17 4.47 10.48
C GLY A 25 16.24 5.37 11.28
N MET A 26 16.45 6.68 11.28
CA MET A 26 15.59 7.64 11.96
C MET A 26 14.39 8.07 11.13
N VAL A 27 14.43 7.85 9.82
CA VAL A 27 13.27 8.05 8.95
C VAL A 27 12.35 6.86 9.20
N GLY A 28 11.17 7.08 9.72
CA GLY A 28 10.28 6.05 10.23
C GLY A 28 10.20 4.80 9.36
N GLY A 29 10.35 3.66 9.99
CA GLY A 29 10.19 2.38 9.32
C GLY A 29 8.73 1.98 9.20
N TRP A 30 8.49 0.88 8.51
CA TRP A 30 7.16 0.30 8.40
C TRP A 30 6.68 -0.21 9.77
N ARG A 31 5.41 0.06 10.07
CA ARG A 31 4.75 -0.43 11.28
C ARG A 31 3.50 -1.19 10.88
N GLU A 32 3.30 -2.35 11.46
CA GLU A 32 2.09 -3.11 11.24
C GLU A 32 0.89 -2.39 11.82
N GLN A 33 -0.23 -2.46 11.11
CA GLN A 33 -1.50 -1.87 11.50
C GLN A 33 -2.56 -2.95 11.64
N SER A 34 -3.58 -2.69 12.43
CA SER A 34 -4.69 -3.62 12.62
C SER A 34 -5.52 -3.73 11.35
N VAL A 35 -5.80 -4.95 10.92
CA VAL A 35 -6.70 -5.20 9.79
C VAL A 35 -8.16 -4.93 10.15
N ASP A 36 -8.46 -4.75 11.43
CA ASP A 36 -9.80 -4.43 11.91
C ASP A 36 -10.05 -2.92 12.00
N ASP A 37 -9.03 -2.11 11.71
CA ASP A 37 -9.15 -0.67 11.72
C ASP A 37 -10.16 -0.22 10.66
N LYS A 38 -11.17 0.52 11.09
CA LYS A 38 -12.24 0.98 10.22
C LYS A 38 -11.73 1.89 9.10
N ASP A 39 -10.80 2.78 9.43
CA ASP A 39 -10.25 3.70 8.43
C ASP A 39 -9.47 2.97 7.35
N LEU A 40 -8.76 1.90 7.71
CA LEU A 40 -8.04 1.10 6.74
C LEU A 40 -8.97 0.26 5.88
N LYS A 41 -10.09 -0.20 6.44
CA LYS A 41 -11.12 -0.87 5.65
C LYS A 41 -11.75 0.08 4.64
N GLU A 42 -12.03 1.30 5.05
CA GLU A 42 -12.53 2.33 4.13
C GLU A 42 -11.49 2.68 3.07
N LEU A 43 -10.22 2.73 3.46
CA LEU A 43 -9.12 2.99 2.53
C LEU A 43 -9.05 1.89 1.47
N SER A 44 -9.26 0.63 1.85
CA SER A 44 -9.27 -0.47 0.89
C SER A 44 -10.42 -0.33 -0.12
N TRP A 45 -11.59 0.14 0.29
CA TRP A 45 -12.68 0.45 -0.63
C TRP A 45 -12.32 1.57 -1.60
N ARG A 46 -11.66 2.62 -1.13
CA ARG A 46 -11.22 3.70 -2.03
C ARG A 46 -10.17 3.21 -3.01
N ALA A 47 -9.30 2.31 -2.58
CA ALA A 47 -8.29 1.73 -3.45
C ALA A 47 -8.91 0.95 -4.62
N MET A 48 -10.10 0.41 -4.42
CA MET A 48 -10.79 -0.35 -5.47
C MET A 48 -11.11 0.50 -6.70
N LYS A 49 -11.34 1.80 -6.52
CA LYS A 49 -11.57 2.68 -7.66
C LYS A 49 -10.39 2.64 -8.63
N GLY A 50 -9.17 2.79 -8.11
CA GLY A 50 -7.96 2.71 -8.92
C GLY A 50 -7.73 1.33 -9.51
N ILE A 51 -8.01 0.29 -8.75
CA ILE A 51 -7.89 -1.09 -9.22
C ILE A 51 -8.86 -1.33 -10.37
N ASN A 52 -10.11 -0.91 -10.23
CA ASN A 52 -11.12 -1.11 -11.26
C ASN A 52 -10.82 -0.33 -12.55
N GLU A 53 -10.20 0.83 -12.43
CA GLU A 53 -9.79 1.61 -13.60
C GLU A 53 -8.72 0.90 -14.42
N GLN A 54 -7.88 0.09 -13.78
CA GLN A 54 -6.80 -0.65 -14.44
C GLN A 54 -7.20 -2.06 -14.85
N SER A 55 -8.30 -2.58 -14.30
CA SER A 55 -8.77 -3.94 -14.58
C SER A 55 -9.61 -3.98 -15.84
N ASN A 56 -9.44 -5.05 -16.62
CA ASN A 56 -10.27 -5.32 -17.80
C ASN A 56 -11.50 -6.18 -17.46
N ASP A 57 -11.77 -6.43 -16.19
CA ASP A 57 -12.90 -7.22 -15.75
C ASP A 57 -14.22 -6.51 -16.07
N MET A 58 -15.23 -7.25 -16.47
CA MET A 58 -16.58 -6.72 -16.73
C MET A 58 -17.28 -6.27 -15.46
N TYR A 59 -16.91 -6.88 -14.34
CA TYR A 59 -17.49 -6.60 -13.04
C TYR A 59 -16.55 -5.71 -12.24
N HIS A 60 -17.13 -4.85 -11.41
CA HIS A 60 -16.33 -4.13 -10.43
C HIS A 60 -15.74 -5.13 -9.45
N LEU A 61 -14.47 -4.98 -9.18
CA LEU A 61 -13.78 -5.75 -8.14
C LEU A 61 -14.05 -5.08 -6.79
N MET A 62 -14.11 -5.87 -5.74
CA MET A 62 -14.41 -5.37 -4.40
C MET A 62 -13.47 -5.99 -3.37
N PRO A 63 -13.19 -5.29 -2.26
CA PRO A 63 -12.39 -5.88 -1.20
C PRO A 63 -13.25 -6.85 -0.40
N ILE A 64 -12.78 -8.09 -0.30
CA ILE A 64 -13.44 -9.12 0.49
C ILE A 64 -12.92 -9.07 1.93
N LYS A 65 -11.61 -8.93 2.07
CA LYS A 65 -10.97 -8.91 3.37
C LYS A 65 -9.62 -8.19 3.29
N LEU A 66 -9.34 -7.39 4.28
CA LEU A 66 -8.00 -6.81 4.46
C LEU A 66 -7.15 -7.84 5.19
N LEU A 67 -6.14 -8.38 4.51
CA LEU A 67 -5.31 -9.46 5.03
C LEU A 67 -4.14 -8.96 5.87
N ALA A 68 -3.55 -7.84 5.47
CA ALA A 68 -2.44 -7.24 6.16
C ALA A 68 -2.39 -5.75 5.85
N ALA A 69 -1.87 -4.98 6.76
CA ALA A 69 -1.69 -3.55 6.59
C ALA A 69 -0.47 -3.09 7.36
N LYS A 70 0.28 -2.18 6.77
CA LYS A 70 1.38 -1.51 7.44
C LYS A 70 1.47 -0.08 6.94
N SER A 71 2.10 0.76 7.74
CA SER A 71 2.26 2.16 7.40
C SER A 71 3.65 2.66 7.77
N GLN A 72 4.06 3.73 7.13
CA GLN A 72 5.27 4.46 7.51
C GLN A 72 5.07 5.94 7.30
N VAL A 73 5.79 6.71 8.09
CA VAL A 73 5.81 8.16 7.95
C VAL A 73 6.84 8.53 6.89
N VAL A 74 6.39 9.23 5.88
CA VAL A 74 7.21 9.78 4.80
C VAL A 74 6.86 11.27 4.72
N ALA A 75 7.01 11.90 3.60
CA ALA A 75 6.32 13.19 3.40
C ALA A 75 4.82 12.86 3.30
N GLY A 76 4.14 12.92 4.44
CA GLY A 76 2.79 12.38 4.62
C GLY A 76 2.82 10.97 5.18
N MET A 77 1.86 10.17 4.80
CA MET A 77 1.75 8.78 5.23
C MET A 77 1.74 7.86 4.02
N GLN A 78 2.43 6.73 4.16
CA GLN A 78 2.39 5.68 3.16
C GLN A 78 1.85 4.41 3.81
N TYR A 79 0.88 3.79 3.14
CA TYR A 79 0.31 2.51 3.58
C TYR A 79 0.62 1.44 2.55
N GLU A 80 0.80 0.23 3.02
CA GLU A 80 0.79 -0.93 2.15
C GLU A 80 -0.31 -1.85 2.63
N LEU A 81 -1.28 -2.11 1.77
CA LEU A 81 -2.45 -2.93 2.07
C LEU A 81 -2.38 -4.20 1.26
N GLU A 82 -2.60 -5.32 1.91
CA GLU A 82 -2.75 -6.60 1.24
C GLU A 82 -4.22 -6.98 1.33
N ILE A 83 -4.90 -6.96 0.19
CA ILE A 83 -6.35 -7.05 0.11
C ILE A 83 -6.75 -8.29 -0.66
N LEU A 84 -7.59 -9.11 -0.06
CA LEU A 84 -8.27 -10.18 -0.79
C LEU A 84 -9.38 -9.52 -1.60
N VAL A 85 -9.28 -9.60 -2.91
CA VAL A 85 -10.18 -8.93 -3.86
C VAL A 85 -10.96 -9.98 -4.62
N GLY A 86 -12.25 -9.77 -4.78
CA GLY A 86 -13.12 -10.63 -5.55
C GLY A 86 -13.94 -9.85 -6.56
N GLN A 87 -14.57 -10.56 -7.49
CA GLN A 87 -15.53 -9.98 -8.39
C GLN A 87 -16.81 -9.67 -7.63
N SER A 88 -17.38 -8.49 -7.85
CA SER A 88 -18.71 -8.17 -7.34
C SER A 88 -19.75 -8.55 -8.37
N GLN A 89 -21.03 -8.48 -7.97
CA GLN A 89 -22.16 -8.65 -8.89
C GLN A 89 -22.40 -7.42 -9.74
N CYS A 90 -21.74 -6.32 -9.44
CA CYS A 90 -21.96 -5.03 -10.10
C CYS A 90 -21.16 -4.94 -11.39
N ARG A 91 -21.83 -4.76 -12.51
CA ARG A 91 -21.19 -4.59 -13.81
C ARG A 91 -20.72 -3.16 -14.00
N LYS A 92 -19.54 -3.00 -14.59
CA LYS A 92 -18.96 -1.68 -14.83
C LYS A 92 -19.80 -0.80 -15.76
N ASN A 93 -20.57 -1.41 -16.66
CA ASN A 93 -21.43 -0.66 -17.57
C ASN A 93 -22.77 -0.27 -16.95
N GLU A 94 -23.10 -0.78 -15.77
CA GLU A 94 -24.37 -0.54 -15.10
C GLU A 94 -24.24 0.36 -13.88
N LEU A 95 -23.07 0.37 -13.26
CA LEU A 95 -22.82 1.12 -12.02
C LEU A 95 -21.49 1.84 -12.10
N SER A 96 -21.46 3.11 -11.75
CA SER A 96 -20.19 3.87 -11.74
C SER A 96 -19.33 3.42 -10.56
N SER A 97 -18.01 3.54 -10.72
CA SER A 97 -17.05 3.14 -9.68
C SER A 97 -17.24 3.90 -8.38
N GLU A 98 -17.81 5.09 -8.44
CA GLU A 98 -18.07 5.91 -7.26
C GLU A 98 -19.21 5.34 -6.40
N ASP A 99 -20.08 4.56 -6.99
CA ASP A 99 -21.22 3.97 -6.31
C ASP A 99 -20.96 2.55 -5.83
N VAL A 100 -19.75 2.03 -6.03
CA VAL A 100 -19.38 0.70 -5.57
C VAL A 100 -19.08 0.75 -4.07
N ASN A 101 -19.90 0.07 -3.30
CA ASN A 101 -19.75 -0.03 -1.84
C ASN A 101 -20.37 -1.34 -1.35
N ALA A 102 -20.19 -1.62 -0.06
CA ALA A 102 -20.68 -2.87 0.53
C ALA A 102 -22.21 -3.00 0.50
N GLU A 103 -22.92 -1.90 0.41
CA GLU A 103 -24.39 -1.91 0.40
C GLU A 103 -24.93 -2.20 -0.99
N ASN A 104 -24.28 -1.67 -2.03
CA ASN A 104 -24.74 -1.78 -3.41
C ASN A 104 -24.20 -3.03 -4.11
N CYS A 105 -23.03 -3.50 -3.72
CA CYS A 105 -22.35 -4.56 -4.43
C CYS A 105 -21.96 -5.69 -3.48
N GLN A 106 -22.38 -6.88 -3.82
CA GLN A 106 -22.03 -8.08 -3.07
C GLN A 106 -21.11 -8.95 -3.91
N GLU A 107 -20.36 -9.81 -3.26
CA GLU A 107 -19.46 -10.71 -3.96
C GLU A 107 -20.22 -11.66 -4.86
N LYS A 108 -19.75 -11.82 -6.08
CA LYS A 108 -20.28 -12.76 -7.05
C LYS A 108 -19.89 -14.18 -6.67
N LYS A 109 -20.87 -15.07 -6.52
CA LYS A 109 -20.60 -16.48 -6.23
C LYS A 109 -19.82 -17.13 -7.37
N GLY A 110 -18.78 -17.86 -6.99
CA GLY A 110 -17.91 -18.52 -7.97
C GLY A 110 -17.03 -17.59 -8.75
N GLY A 111 -16.99 -16.31 -8.39
CA GLY A 111 -16.11 -15.36 -9.01
C GLY A 111 -14.66 -15.57 -8.59
N ARG A 112 -13.76 -15.07 -9.42
CA ARG A 112 -12.33 -15.19 -9.16
C ARG A 112 -11.92 -14.26 -8.02
N ARG A 113 -11.04 -14.75 -7.15
CA ARG A 113 -10.43 -13.99 -6.09
C ARG A 113 -8.93 -13.90 -6.30
N GLN A 114 -8.38 -12.74 -6.02
CA GLN A 114 -6.94 -12.50 -6.09
C GLN A 114 -6.54 -11.63 -4.90
N ILE A 115 -5.25 -11.66 -4.57
CA ILE A 115 -4.70 -10.80 -3.53
C ILE A 115 -3.96 -9.64 -4.21
N TYR A 116 -4.39 -8.42 -3.90
CA TYR A 116 -3.75 -7.22 -4.40
C TYR A 116 -2.93 -6.59 -3.28
N VAL A 117 -1.68 -6.31 -3.58
CA VAL A 117 -0.83 -5.52 -2.70
C VAL A 117 -0.81 -4.10 -3.25
N VAL A 118 -1.37 -3.18 -2.49
CA VAL A 118 -1.57 -1.80 -2.93
C VAL A 118 -0.82 -0.86 -2.00
N THR A 119 -0.08 0.06 -2.57
CA THR A 119 0.56 1.13 -1.82
C THR A 119 -0.30 2.39 -1.95
N VAL A 120 -0.56 3.04 -0.84
CA VAL A 120 -1.31 4.30 -0.79
C VAL A 120 -0.43 5.37 -0.20
N TRP A 121 -0.27 6.47 -0.92
CA TRP A 121 0.48 7.62 -0.43
C TRP A 121 -0.47 8.78 -0.24
N GLN A 122 -0.51 9.31 0.98
CA GLN A 122 -1.37 10.41 1.38
C GLN A 122 -0.56 11.62 1.81
N LYS A 123 -0.94 12.76 1.28
CA LYS A 123 -0.46 14.08 1.75
C LYS A 123 -1.69 14.94 2.03
N PRO A 124 -2.23 14.88 3.27
CA PRO A 124 -3.50 15.54 3.57
C PRO A 124 -3.49 17.05 3.33
N TRP A 125 -2.34 17.70 3.55
CA TRP A 125 -2.22 19.16 3.36
C TRP A 125 -2.31 19.58 1.89
N GLU A 126 -2.15 18.63 0.95
CA GLU A 126 -2.30 18.86 -0.49
C GLU A 126 -3.56 18.21 -1.03
N ASN A 127 -4.37 17.61 -0.16
CA ASN A 127 -5.51 16.80 -0.58
C ASN A 127 -5.11 15.73 -1.59
N PHE A 128 -3.97 15.09 -1.34
CA PHE A 128 -3.34 14.13 -2.25
C PHE A 128 -3.48 12.71 -1.73
N GLU A 129 -3.95 11.81 -2.60
CA GLU A 129 -4.01 10.39 -2.31
C GLU A 129 -3.73 9.63 -3.61
N GLN A 130 -2.69 8.81 -3.60
CA GLN A 130 -2.28 8.05 -4.78
C GLN A 130 -2.25 6.56 -4.47
N PHE A 131 -2.86 5.77 -5.33
CA PHE A 131 -2.91 4.32 -5.22
C PHE A 131 -2.02 3.69 -6.29
N THR A 132 -1.19 2.74 -5.88
CA THR A 132 -0.32 2.01 -6.80
C THR A 132 -0.45 0.52 -6.52
N ILE A 133 -0.75 -0.26 -7.55
CA ILE A 133 -0.77 -1.72 -7.44
C ILE A 133 0.68 -2.19 -7.50
N LYS A 134 1.15 -2.74 -6.39
CA LYS A 134 2.51 -3.24 -6.27
C LYS A 134 2.65 -4.68 -6.77
N ALA A 135 1.64 -5.50 -6.49
CA ALA A 135 1.65 -6.90 -6.87
C ALA A 135 0.23 -7.46 -6.90
N ILE A 136 0.01 -8.48 -7.71
CA ILE A 136 -1.22 -9.25 -7.75
C ILE A 136 -0.81 -10.72 -7.59
N LYS A 137 -1.42 -11.39 -6.63
CA LYS A 137 -1.14 -12.81 -6.33
C LYS A 137 -2.41 -13.62 -6.45
N GLU A 138 -2.27 -14.88 -6.82
CA GLU A 138 -3.42 -15.77 -6.81
C GLU A 138 -3.85 -16.07 -5.38
N ALA A 139 -5.15 -16.11 -5.15
CA ALA A 139 -5.72 -16.51 -3.87
C ALA A 139 -5.92 -18.03 -3.89
N SER A 140 -5.36 -18.71 -2.92
CA SER A 140 -5.50 -20.18 -2.81
C SER A 140 -6.79 -20.59 -2.14
#